data_f7b4298ca671db637016bc27981a7de3
#
_entry.id   f7b4298ca671db637016bc27981a7de3
#
_cell.length_a   1.000
_cell.length_b   1.000
_cell.length_c   1.000
_cell.angle_alpha   90.00
_cell.angle_beta   90.00
_cell.angle_gamma   90.00
#
_symmetry.space_group_name_H-M   'P 1'
#
loop_
_entity.id
_entity.type
_entity.pdbx_description
1 polymer ?
#
loop_
_entity_poly.entity_id
_entity_poly.type
_entity_poly.pdbx_seq_one_letter_code
_entity_poly.pdbx_strand_id
1 'polypeptide(L)'
;MRQRSKAFILPVFLLAARTATSTPTSEVDIGGIVITVSDSWTAQVFHIVDQLSEWDEFCHRQYGRWATRTHLLDEQDRKLLQRHAQLRHVRGWGKGFEQAFYVESSIEVAAENAVETKLLSAEEAATEKAILMHFAPKLSDLLNKGAPQINSFRDRLVLEGKQIVPFVQKLVRFSETEKTVRVPLFLVTNPEENNGGGGFSGGRLVLEIEDKPDPLPTLFHECSHTLLFRHKEAIEVAAKSVGLKWMTLNEGIAYALAPGLTDNKEEFDSLSESLVRTVLKGTPATDSFVQYYMVAVVIRPLLRGAIETGETITTFLPKAVDKWQKCCATLNRSKAK
;
A
#
# COMPACT_ATOMS: atom_id res chain seq x y z
N MET A 1 -1.19 4.36 75.11
CA MET A 1 -0.78 4.76 73.76
C MET A 1 -1.33 3.74 72.73
N ARG A 2 -2.37 4.12 71.96
CA ARG A 2 -2.98 3.25 70.95
C ARG A 2 -2.50 3.75 69.57
N GLN A 3 -1.66 2.96 68.88
CA GLN A 3 -1.28 3.20 67.51
C GLN A 3 -2.46 2.89 66.56
N ARG A 4 -2.92 3.90 65.82
CA ARG A 4 -3.89 3.74 64.74
C ARG A 4 -3.13 3.43 63.47
N SER A 5 -3.26 2.21 62.98
CA SER A 5 -2.83 1.83 61.59
C SER A 5 -3.74 2.49 60.57
N LYS A 6 -3.17 3.33 59.70
CA LYS A 6 -3.86 3.86 58.54
C LYS A 6 -3.71 2.84 57.42
N ALA A 7 -4.82 2.20 57.05
CA ALA A 7 -4.90 1.40 55.85
C ALA A 7 -4.89 2.32 54.62
N PHE A 8 -3.88 2.18 53.78
CA PHE A 8 -3.81 2.81 52.44
C PHE A 8 -4.65 1.96 51.48
N ILE A 9 -5.78 2.50 51.05
CA ILE A 9 -6.57 1.91 49.95
C ILE A 9 -5.98 2.42 48.66
N LEU A 10 -5.27 1.53 47.91
CA LEU A 10 -4.90 1.79 46.51
C LEU A 10 -6.16 1.70 45.65
N PRO A 11 -6.46 2.70 44.79
CA PRO A 11 -7.51 2.57 43.83
C PRO A 11 -7.03 1.59 42.72
N VAL A 12 -7.66 0.44 42.62
CA VAL A 12 -7.54 -0.46 41.50
C VAL A 12 -8.26 0.21 40.33
N PHE A 13 -7.51 0.82 39.44
CA PHE A 13 -8.02 1.21 38.10
C PHE A 13 -8.27 -0.07 37.33
N LEU A 14 -9.51 -0.52 37.26
CA LEU A 14 -9.97 -1.47 36.25
C LEU A 14 -9.89 -0.76 34.90
N LEU A 15 -8.80 -0.98 34.17
CA LEU A 15 -8.77 -0.74 32.74
C LEU A 15 -9.78 -1.72 32.13
N ALA A 16 -10.97 -1.21 31.81
CA ALA A 16 -11.90 -1.94 30.94
C ALA A 16 -11.22 -2.12 29.60
N ALA A 17 -10.63 -3.29 29.37
CA ALA A 17 -10.24 -3.72 28.04
C ALA A 17 -11.54 -3.71 27.21
N ARG A 18 -11.73 -2.67 26.39
CA ARG A 18 -12.72 -2.70 25.32
C ARG A 18 -12.29 -3.82 24.40
N THR A 19 -12.98 -4.93 24.45
CA THR A 19 -12.96 -5.92 23.39
C THR A 19 -13.34 -5.17 22.11
N ALA A 20 -12.36 -4.94 21.25
CA ALA A 20 -12.62 -4.41 19.93
C ALA A 20 -13.56 -5.41 19.25
N THR A 21 -14.84 -5.08 19.18
CA THR A 21 -15.79 -5.81 18.35
C THR A 21 -15.36 -5.54 16.91
N SER A 22 -14.71 -6.52 16.28
CA SER A 22 -14.41 -6.47 14.87
C SER A 22 -15.69 -6.21 14.11
N THR A 23 -15.73 -5.12 13.35
CA THR A 23 -16.82 -4.86 12.41
C THR A 23 -16.85 -6.04 11.43
N PRO A 24 -18.03 -6.55 11.04
CA PRO A 24 -18.09 -7.67 10.10
C PRO A 24 -17.35 -7.31 8.82
N THR A 25 -16.45 -8.19 8.39
CA THR A 25 -15.75 -8.08 7.11
C THR A 25 -16.76 -8.04 5.97
N SER A 26 -16.68 -7.01 5.14
CA SER A 26 -17.52 -6.86 3.96
C SER A 26 -16.78 -7.42 2.75
N GLU A 27 -17.44 -8.29 1.98
CA GLU A 27 -16.92 -8.71 0.67
C GLU A 27 -17.53 -7.84 -0.43
N VAL A 28 -16.67 -7.32 -1.31
CA VAL A 28 -17.07 -6.51 -2.47
C VAL A 28 -16.49 -7.16 -3.73
N ASP A 29 -17.36 -7.64 -4.62
CA ASP A 29 -16.95 -8.11 -5.94
C ASP A 29 -16.98 -6.95 -6.92
N ILE A 30 -15.81 -6.63 -7.48
CA ILE A 30 -15.64 -5.55 -8.45
C ILE A 30 -15.40 -6.06 -9.89
N GLY A 31 -15.88 -7.27 -10.20
CA GLY A 31 -15.81 -7.80 -11.56
C GLY A 31 -14.73 -8.86 -11.78
N GLY A 32 -14.57 -9.76 -10.81
CA GLY A 32 -13.60 -10.85 -10.81
C GLY A 32 -12.45 -10.66 -9.81
N ILE A 33 -12.41 -9.52 -9.14
CA ILE A 33 -11.63 -9.32 -7.92
C ILE A 33 -12.62 -9.19 -6.77
N VAL A 34 -12.55 -10.11 -5.80
CA VAL A 34 -13.32 -10.05 -4.57
C VAL A 34 -12.42 -9.49 -3.46
N ILE A 35 -12.79 -8.32 -2.99
CA ILE A 35 -12.08 -7.59 -1.94
C ILE A 35 -12.75 -7.90 -0.61
N THR A 36 -12.00 -8.43 0.36
CA THR A 36 -12.46 -8.59 1.74
C THR A 36 -11.96 -7.39 2.54
N VAL A 37 -12.86 -6.48 2.89
CA VAL A 37 -12.51 -5.19 3.52
C VAL A 37 -12.42 -5.33 5.03
N SER A 38 -11.34 -4.84 5.61
CA SER A 38 -11.01 -4.86 7.02
C SER A 38 -10.55 -3.50 7.52
N ASP A 39 -10.88 -3.17 8.78
CA ASP A 39 -10.35 -2.06 9.56
C ASP A 39 -9.62 -2.54 10.83
N SER A 40 -9.02 -3.71 10.75
CA SER A 40 -8.34 -4.35 11.86
C SER A 40 -7.42 -3.41 12.65
N TRP A 41 -7.61 -3.39 13.97
CA TRP A 41 -6.75 -2.61 14.87
C TRP A 41 -5.28 -3.01 14.75
N THR A 42 -5.00 -4.30 14.70
CA THR A 42 -3.64 -4.85 14.55
C THR A 42 -3.00 -4.37 13.27
N ALA A 43 -3.72 -4.44 12.15
CA ALA A 43 -3.24 -3.99 10.86
C ALA A 43 -2.95 -2.48 10.85
N GLN A 44 -3.80 -1.66 11.45
CA GLN A 44 -3.61 -0.22 11.54
C GLN A 44 -2.40 0.13 12.41
N VAL A 45 -2.26 -0.48 13.60
CA VAL A 45 -1.10 -0.26 14.47
C VAL A 45 0.20 -0.67 13.76
N PHE A 46 0.23 -1.85 13.15
CA PHE A 46 1.39 -2.31 12.40
C PHE A 46 1.75 -1.34 11.26
N HIS A 47 0.77 -0.94 10.44
CA HIS A 47 1.01 -0.02 9.34
C HIS A 47 1.64 1.30 9.82
N ILE A 48 1.04 1.93 10.84
CA ILE A 48 1.53 3.22 11.35
C ILE A 48 2.95 3.10 11.93
N VAL A 49 3.24 2.02 12.66
CA VAL A 49 4.59 1.75 13.20
C VAL A 49 5.58 1.52 12.05
N ASP A 50 5.19 0.78 11.03
CA ASP A 50 6.01 0.52 9.83
C ASP A 50 6.36 1.84 9.12
N GLN A 51 5.38 2.71 8.91
CA GLN A 51 5.60 4.03 8.31
C GLN A 51 6.45 4.96 9.20
N LEU A 52 6.19 4.99 10.51
CA LEU A 52 6.96 5.79 11.47
C LEU A 52 8.43 5.38 11.59
N SER A 53 8.74 4.14 11.28
CA SER A 53 10.11 3.62 11.33
C SER A 53 11.00 4.12 10.21
N GLU A 54 10.40 4.63 9.12
CA GLU A 54 11.08 5.12 7.90
C GLU A 54 12.18 4.15 7.39
N TRP A 55 11.93 2.85 7.53
CA TRP A 55 12.91 1.80 7.21
C TRP A 55 13.23 1.68 5.72
N ASP A 56 12.35 2.21 4.84
CA ASP A 56 12.51 2.15 3.39
C ASP A 56 12.10 3.49 2.75
N GLU A 57 12.56 3.76 1.53
CA GLU A 57 12.23 4.98 0.79
C GLU A 57 10.74 5.11 0.44
N PHE A 58 10.01 3.99 0.44
CA PHE A 58 8.56 3.95 0.21
C PHE A 58 7.72 4.17 1.47
N CYS A 59 8.34 4.30 2.64
CA CYS A 59 7.62 4.72 3.84
C CYS A 59 7.14 6.16 3.71
N HIS A 60 5.88 6.40 4.05
CA HIS A 60 5.24 7.71 3.90
C HIS A 60 5.68 8.67 5.02
N ARG A 61 6.48 9.67 4.67
CA ARG A 61 7.10 10.62 5.62
C ARG A 61 6.09 11.51 6.36
N GLN A 62 4.84 11.61 5.93
CA GLN A 62 3.80 12.33 6.67
C GLN A 62 3.58 11.76 8.07
N TYR A 63 3.74 10.46 8.28
CA TYR A 63 3.64 9.85 9.62
C TYR A 63 4.69 10.42 10.58
N GLY A 64 5.95 10.53 10.14
CA GLY A 64 7.04 11.14 10.91
C GLY A 64 6.80 12.62 11.18
N ARG A 65 6.31 13.39 10.18
CA ARG A 65 5.94 14.80 10.36
C ARG A 65 4.80 14.97 11.36
N TRP A 66 3.74 14.16 11.25
CA TRP A 66 2.63 14.14 12.19
C TRP A 66 3.10 13.82 13.61
N ALA A 67 3.89 12.76 13.77
CA ALA A 67 4.42 12.36 15.08
C ALA A 67 5.31 13.44 15.71
N THR A 68 6.09 14.17 14.89
CA THR A 68 6.89 15.30 15.35
C THR A 68 6.02 16.47 15.79
N ARG A 69 4.99 16.82 15.02
CA ARG A 69 4.08 17.94 15.33
C ARG A 69 3.24 17.68 16.56
N THR A 70 2.88 16.44 16.80
CA THR A 70 2.07 16.04 17.97
C THR A 70 2.90 15.66 19.20
N HIS A 71 4.24 15.72 19.11
CA HIS A 71 5.16 15.27 20.16
C HIS A 71 4.88 13.83 20.61
N LEU A 72 4.47 12.97 19.68
CA LEU A 72 4.09 11.58 19.96
C LEU A 72 5.27 10.73 20.46
N LEU A 73 6.46 10.97 19.90
CA LEU A 73 7.62 10.11 20.05
C LEU A 73 8.62 10.66 21.07
N ASP A 74 8.88 9.87 22.12
CA ASP A 74 10.00 10.06 23.03
C ASP A 74 11.27 9.30 22.57
N GLU A 75 12.31 9.29 23.41
CA GLU A 75 13.58 8.60 23.09
C GLU A 75 13.42 7.07 23.05
N GLN A 76 12.59 6.52 23.93
CA GLN A 76 12.31 5.08 23.96
C GLN A 76 11.56 4.65 22.69
N ASP A 77 10.60 5.44 22.26
CA ASP A 77 9.86 5.19 21.01
C ASP A 77 10.80 5.12 19.81
N ARG A 78 11.72 6.08 19.71
CA ARG A 78 12.70 6.11 18.61
C ARG A 78 13.59 4.86 18.59
N LYS A 79 14.00 4.35 19.75
CA LYS A 79 14.77 3.11 19.86
C LYS A 79 13.96 1.90 19.40
N LEU A 80 12.66 1.86 19.74
CA LEU A 80 11.77 0.79 19.29
C LEU A 80 11.51 0.84 17.79
N LEU A 81 11.28 2.03 17.22
CA LEU A 81 11.15 2.21 15.77
C LEU A 81 12.44 1.82 15.03
N GLN A 82 13.61 2.16 15.59
CA GLN A 82 14.87 1.72 15.03
C GLN A 82 15.02 0.18 15.07
N ARG A 83 14.55 -0.47 16.12
CA ARG A 83 14.54 -1.94 16.20
C ARG A 83 13.60 -2.55 15.17
N HIS A 84 12.40 -1.98 15.01
CA HIS A 84 11.48 -2.37 13.93
C HIS A 84 12.14 -2.24 12.55
N ALA A 85 12.74 -1.08 12.25
CA ALA A 85 13.45 -0.84 11.00
C ALA A 85 14.54 -1.88 10.73
N GLN A 86 15.31 -2.29 11.74
CA GLN A 86 16.32 -3.35 11.61
C GLN A 86 15.71 -4.69 11.20
N LEU A 87 14.58 -5.08 11.80
CA LEU A 87 13.86 -6.30 11.42
C LEU A 87 13.35 -6.22 9.98
N ARG A 88 12.79 -5.08 9.60
CA ARG A 88 12.28 -4.83 8.25
C ARG A 88 13.39 -4.87 7.19
N HIS A 89 14.54 -4.26 7.44
CA HIS A 89 15.69 -4.31 6.52
C HIS A 89 16.18 -5.73 6.24
N VAL A 90 16.14 -6.60 7.24
CA VAL A 90 16.55 -8.03 7.07
C VAL A 90 15.55 -8.76 6.16
N ARG A 91 14.26 -8.50 6.31
CA ARG A 91 13.19 -9.22 5.60
C ARG A 91 12.81 -8.58 4.28
N GLY A 92 12.70 -7.25 4.23
CA GLY A 92 12.17 -6.51 3.08
C GLY A 92 10.64 -6.63 2.93
N TRP A 93 10.13 -6.00 1.89
CA TRP A 93 8.70 -6.00 1.56
C TRP A 93 8.19 -7.40 1.18
N GLY A 94 6.96 -7.72 1.66
CA GLY A 94 6.25 -8.96 1.29
C GLY A 94 6.83 -10.24 1.88
N LYS A 95 7.70 -10.16 2.89
CA LYS A 95 8.44 -11.32 3.42
C LYS A 95 8.15 -11.59 4.89
N GLY A 96 6.91 -11.80 5.23
CA GLY A 96 6.51 -12.31 6.54
C GLY A 96 5.78 -11.31 7.41
N PHE A 97 6.27 -10.08 7.60
CA PHE A 97 5.65 -9.10 8.50
C PHE A 97 4.24 -8.70 8.04
N GLU A 98 4.06 -8.43 6.76
CA GLU A 98 2.76 -8.08 6.20
C GLU A 98 1.77 -9.24 6.31
N GLN A 99 2.25 -10.49 6.06
CA GLN A 99 1.41 -11.67 6.25
C GLN A 99 1.07 -11.91 7.71
N ALA A 100 1.96 -11.55 8.63
CA ALA A 100 1.78 -11.74 10.06
C ALA A 100 0.81 -10.74 10.68
N PHE A 101 0.87 -9.46 10.27
CA PHE A 101 0.21 -8.38 11.00
C PHE A 101 -0.90 -7.65 10.22
N TYR A 102 -1.01 -7.80 8.90
CA TYR A 102 -2.26 -7.44 8.20
C TYR A 102 -3.25 -8.61 8.33
N VAL A 103 -3.85 -8.70 9.50
CA VAL A 103 -4.79 -9.76 9.92
C VAL A 103 -5.88 -9.19 10.83
N GLU A 104 -6.96 -9.96 11.00
CA GLU A 104 -8.10 -9.56 11.85
C GLU A 104 -7.87 -9.86 13.35
N SER A 105 -6.91 -10.70 13.68
CA SER A 105 -6.65 -11.12 15.06
C SER A 105 -5.95 -10.04 15.90
N SER A 106 -5.92 -10.20 17.21
CA SER A 106 -5.12 -9.33 18.08
C SER A 106 -3.63 -9.45 17.79
N ILE A 107 -2.85 -8.45 18.23
CA ILE A 107 -1.38 -8.45 18.07
C ILE A 107 -0.75 -9.70 18.66
N GLU A 108 -1.23 -10.18 19.81
CA GLU A 108 -0.72 -11.37 20.48
C GLU A 108 -0.95 -12.62 19.61
N VAL A 109 -2.20 -12.82 19.16
CA VAL A 109 -2.57 -13.96 18.31
C VAL A 109 -1.87 -13.90 16.96
N ALA A 110 -1.73 -12.71 16.39
CA ALA A 110 -0.99 -12.49 15.16
C ALA A 110 0.48 -12.92 15.27
N ALA A 111 1.16 -12.55 16.36
CA ALA A 111 2.53 -12.93 16.62
C ALA A 111 2.68 -14.45 16.85
N GLU A 112 1.77 -15.07 17.58
CA GLU A 112 1.76 -16.53 17.80
C GLU A 112 1.57 -17.28 16.48
N ASN A 113 0.58 -16.90 15.69
CA ASN A 113 0.32 -17.48 14.37
C ASN A 113 1.50 -17.30 13.41
N ALA A 114 2.22 -16.16 13.47
CA ALA A 114 3.38 -15.92 12.64
C ALA A 114 4.52 -16.91 12.92
N VAL A 115 4.69 -17.33 14.17
CA VAL A 115 5.67 -18.36 14.54
C VAL A 115 5.20 -19.75 14.10
N GLU A 116 3.94 -20.10 14.36
CA GLU A 116 3.36 -21.39 14.00
C GLU A 116 3.40 -21.64 12.49
N THR A 117 3.10 -20.60 11.70
CA THR A 117 3.13 -20.65 10.23
C THR A 117 4.52 -20.42 9.63
N LYS A 118 5.54 -20.24 10.47
CA LYS A 118 6.94 -19.98 10.06
C LYS A 118 7.14 -18.72 9.20
N LEU A 119 6.24 -17.76 9.32
CA LEU A 119 6.40 -16.44 8.70
C LEU A 119 7.53 -15.66 9.38
N LEU A 120 7.59 -15.74 10.71
CA LEU A 120 8.61 -15.11 11.54
C LEU A 120 9.25 -16.14 12.47
N SER A 121 10.48 -15.87 12.90
CA SER A 121 11.08 -16.59 14.02
C SER A 121 10.42 -16.18 15.34
N ALA A 122 10.57 -16.99 16.39
CA ALA A 122 10.03 -16.65 17.72
C ALA A 122 10.59 -15.33 18.27
N GLU A 123 11.88 -15.02 17.99
CA GLU A 123 12.53 -13.78 18.41
C GLU A 123 11.95 -12.57 17.65
N GLU A 124 11.80 -12.66 16.33
CA GLU A 124 11.21 -11.59 15.51
C GLU A 124 9.77 -11.31 15.93
N ALA A 125 8.95 -12.36 16.08
CA ALA A 125 7.56 -12.22 16.48
C ALA A 125 7.41 -11.64 17.89
N ALA A 126 8.22 -12.07 18.85
CA ALA A 126 8.21 -11.53 20.21
C ALA A 126 8.65 -10.06 20.24
N THR A 127 9.69 -9.71 19.48
CA THR A 127 10.18 -8.34 19.37
C THR A 127 9.12 -7.43 18.75
N GLU A 128 8.55 -7.84 17.63
CA GLU A 128 7.52 -7.05 16.94
C GLU A 128 6.27 -6.90 17.79
N LYS A 129 5.79 -7.99 18.42
CA LYS A 129 4.67 -7.93 19.38
C LYS A 129 4.90 -6.88 20.45
N ALA A 130 6.09 -6.86 21.08
CA ALA A 130 6.40 -5.90 22.13
C ALA A 130 6.39 -4.45 21.61
N ILE A 131 6.89 -4.21 20.39
CA ILE A 131 6.86 -2.89 19.74
C ILE A 131 5.42 -2.47 19.48
N LEU A 132 4.62 -3.30 18.82
CA LEU A 132 3.22 -2.97 18.48
C LEU A 132 2.38 -2.73 19.74
N MET A 133 2.53 -3.55 20.76
CA MET A 133 1.84 -3.39 22.05
C MET A 133 2.23 -2.09 22.77
N HIS A 134 3.48 -1.64 22.61
CA HIS A 134 3.93 -0.36 23.16
C HIS A 134 3.26 0.83 22.44
N PHE A 135 3.15 0.78 21.11
CA PHE A 135 2.57 1.86 20.31
C PHE A 135 1.03 1.87 20.30
N ALA A 136 0.37 0.72 20.44
CA ALA A 136 -1.08 0.61 20.34
C ALA A 136 -1.85 1.62 21.22
N PRO A 137 -1.56 1.81 22.53
CA PRO A 137 -2.23 2.81 23.34
C PRO A 137 -1.94 4.26 22.91
N LYS A 138 -0.75 4.55 22.39
CA LYS A 138 -0.36 5.88 21.90
C LYS A 138 -1.09 6.27 20.61
N LEU A 139 -1.47 5.28 19.79
CA LEU A 139 -2.17 5.48 18.52
C LEU A 139 -3.69 5.48 18.66
N SER A 140 -4.23 5.13 19.83
CA SER A 140 -5.67 4.95 20.03
C SER A 140 -6.51 6.16 19.63
N ASP A 141 -6.06 7.37 19.97
CA ASP A 141 -6.78 8.60 19.64
C ASP A 141 -6.82 8.86 18.13
N LEU A 142 -5.72 8.61 17.41
CA LEU A 142 -5.67 8.72 15.95
C LEU A 142 -6.65 7.73 15.32
N LEU A 143 -6.59 6.46 15.71
CA LEU A 143 -7.42 5.40 15.15
C LEU A 143 -8.91 5.64 15.41
N ASN A 144 -9.27 6.08 16.63
CA ASN A 144 -10.64 6.42 16.96
C ASN A 144 -11.18 7.61 16.14
N LYS A 145 -10.34 8.62 15.87
CA LYS A 145 -10.70 9.76 15.02
C LYS A 145 -10.87 9.38 13.56
N GLY A 146 -10.08 8.44 13.06
CA GLY A 146 -10.15 7.97 11.67
C GLY A 146 -11.27 6.97 11.40
N ALA A 147 -11.83 6.34 12.42
CA ALA A 147 -12.86 5.31 12.24
C ALA A 147 -14.09 5.76 11.43
N PRO A 148 -14.64 6.99 11.59
CA PRO A 148 -15.75 7.45 10.76
C PRO A 148 -15.43 7.54 9.27
N GLN A 149 -14.23 8.00 8.91
CA GLN A 149 -13.78 8.09 7.51
C GLN A 149 -13.62 6.69 6.90
N ILE A 150 -13.04 5.75 7.64
CA ILE A 150 -12.93 4.35 7.23
C ILE A 150 -14.31 3.74 6.98
N ASN A 151 -15.28 3.93 7.86
CA ASN A 151 -16.63 3.44 7.69
C ASN A 151 -17.31 4.05 6.47
N SER A 152 -17.20 5.38 6.31
CA SER A 152 -17.73 6.08 5.15
C SER A 152 -17.15 5.56 3.83
N PHE A 153 -15.83 5.32 3.78
CA PHE A 153 -15.20 4.77 2.59
C PHE A 153 -15.65 3.33 2.31
N ARG A 154 -15.79 2.49 3.35
CA ARG A 154 -16.29 1.13 3.22
C ARG A 154 -17.68 1.10 2.58
N ASP A 155 -18.61 1.93 3.07
CA ASP A 155 -19.97 2.03 2.54
C ASP A 155 -19.96 2.53 1.09
N ARG A 156 -19.11 3.51 0.79
CA ARG A 156 -18.93 4.03 -0.56
C ARG A 156 -18.37 2.99 -1.52
N LEU A 157 -17.37 2.20 -1.09
CA LEU A 157 -16.79 1.14 -1.92
C LEU A 157 -17.82 0.09 -2.35
N VAL A 158 -18.77 -0.26 -1.47
CA VAL A 158 -19.86 -1.18 -1.79
C VAL A 158 -20.78 -0.58 -2.89
N LEU A 159 -21.00 0.72 -2.86
CA LEU A 159 -21.88 1.40 -3.84
C LEU A 159 -21.16 1.67 -5.17
N GLU A 160 -19.98 2.25 -5.11
CA GLU A 160 -19.23 2.73 -6.27
C GLU A 160 -18.40 1.63 -6.94
N GLY A 161 -18.01 0.60 -6.19
CA GLY A 161 -17.30 -0.56 -6.74
C GLY A 161 -18.03 -1.22 -7.90
N LYS A 162 -19.36 -1.16 -7.92
CA LYS A 162 -20.18 -1.68 -9.03
C LYS A 162 -19.99 -0.90 -10.34
N GLN A 163 -19.67 0.38 -10.27
CA GLN A 163 -19.52 1.23 -11.44
C GLN A 163 -18.26 0.89 -12.26
N ILE A 164 -17.23 0.34 -11.59
CA ILE A 164 -15.97 -0.01 -12.22
C ILE A 164 -15.90 -1.48 -12.68
N VAL A 165 -16.92 -2.28 -12.35
CA VAL A 165 -16.98 -3.71 -12.76
C VAL A 165 -16.66 -3.91 -14.24
N PRO A 166 -17.21 -3.15 -15.21
CA PRO A 166 -16.90 -3.36 -16.62
C PRO A 166 -15.42 -3.13 -16.94
N PHE A 167 -14.77 -2.18 -16.28
CA PHE A 167 -13.35 -1.91 -16.45
C PHE A 167 -12.50 -3.03 -15.83
N VAL A 168 -12.79 -3.43 -14.59
CA VAL A 168 -12.07 -4.52 -13.90
C VAL A 168 -12.19 -5.83 -14.66
N GLN A 169 -13.36 -6.15 -15.23
CA GLN A 169 -13.54 -7.34 -16.07
C GLN A 169 -12.64 -7.33 -17.31
N LYS A 170 -12.37 -6.16 -17.90
CA LYS A 170 -11.40 -6.03 -18.99
C LYS A 170 -9.98 -6.26 -18.49
N LEU A 171 -9.62 -5.75 -17.31
CA LEU A 171 -8.30 -5.98 -16.69
C LEU A 171 -8.07 -7.45 -16.33
N VAL A 172 -9.08 -8.11 -15.79
CA VAL A 172 -9.03 -9.55 -15.48
C VAL A 172 -8.74 -10.36 -16.76
N ARG A 173 -9.40 -10.02 -17.87
CA ARG A 173 -9.13 -10.63 -19.18
C ARG A 173 -7.73 -10.29 -19.70
N PHE A 174 -7.34 -9.03 -19.63
CA PHE A 174 -6.00 -8.57 -20.03
C PHE A 174 -4.90 -9.33 -19.25
N SER A 175 -5.10 -9.57 -17.99
CA SER A 175 -4.17 -10.31 -17.14
C SER A 175 -4.27 -11.83 -17.25
N GLU A 176 -5.02 -12.36 -18.22
CA GLU A 176 -5.21 -13.82 -18.41
C GLU A 176 -5.64 -14.54 -17.13
N THR A 177 -6.44 -13.87 -16.32
CA THR A 177 -6.89 -14.39 -15.01
C THR A 177 -8.19 -15.17 -15.22
N GLU A 178 -8.11 -16.50 -15.17
CA GLU A 178 -9.27 -17.39 -15.38
C GLU A 178 -10.16 -17.52 -14.14
N LYS A 179 -9.67 -17.22 -12.96
CA LYS A 179 -10.37 -17.39 -11.68
C LYS A 179 -10.55 -16.07 -10.97
N THR A 180 -11.63 -15.97 -10.22
CA THR A 180 -11.83 -14.88 -9.26
C THR A 180 -10.63 -14.74 -8.33
N VAL A 181 -10.09 -13.55 -8.25
CA VAL A 181 -9.00 -13.21 -7.33
C VAL A 181 -9.61 -12.73 -6.04
N ARG A 182 -9.26 -13.37 -4.93
CA ARG A 182 -9.63 -12.90 -3.59
C ARG A 182 -8.44 -12.22 -2.94
N VAL A 183 -8.65 -11.02 -2.43
CA VAL A 183 -7.59 -10.23 -1.80
C VAL A 183 -8.14 -9.48 -0.59
N PRO A 184 -7.50 -9.59 0.58
CA PRO A 184 -7.85 -8.77 1.74
C PRO A 184 -7.35 -7.35 1.54
N LEU A 185 -8.20 -6.38 1.86
CA LEU A 185 -7.94 -4.96 1.89
C LEU A 185 -8.01 -4.45 3.33
N PHE A 186 -6.91 -3.90 3.81
CA PHE A 186 -6.83 -3.27 5.12
C PHE A 186 -6.93 -1.75 4.97
N LEU A 187 -7.96 -1.17 5.56
CA LEU A 187 -8.15 0.28 5.62
C LEU A 187 -7.40 0.82 6.84
N VAL A 188 -6.56 1.79 6.62
CA VAL A 188 -5.71 2.39 7.65
C VAL A 188 -5.96 3.89 7.73
N THR A 189 -6.01 4.41 8.94
CA THR A 189 -6.14 5.85 9.19
C THR A 189 -4.88 6.59 8.77
N ASN A 190 -5.01 7.57 7.87
CA ASN A 190 -3.94 8.50 7.56
C ASN A 190 -3.94 9.68 8.57
N PRO A 191 -2.80 10.06 9.15
CA PRO A 191 -2.71 11.17 10.09
C PRO A 191 -2.75 12.56 9.46
N GLU A 192 -2.58 12.67 8.15
CA GLU A 192 -2.52 13.95 7.41
C GLU A 192 -3.37 13.91 6.13
N GLU A 193 -4.14 14.97 5.91
CA GLU A 193 -4.87 15.17 4.66
C GLU A 193 -3.94 15.35 3.46
N ASN A 194 -4.41 14.97 2.28
CA ASN A 194 -3.76 15.14 0.97
C ASN A 194 -2.44 14.37 0.76
N ASN A 195 -2.18 13.34 1.56
CA ASN A 195 -0.97 12.53 1.46
C ASN A 195 -1.25 11.03 1.59
N GLY A 196 -2.48 10.59 1.35
CA GLY A 196 -2.85 9.18 1.40
C GLY A 196 -2.16 8.35 0.33
N GLY A 197 -2.02 7.09 0.60
CA GLY A 197 -1.39 6.14 -0.28
C GLY A 197 -2.00 4.76 -0.14
N GLY A 198 -1.35 3.80 -0.75
CA GLY A 198 -1.73 2.40 -0.69
C GLY A 198 -0.52 1.52 -0.94
N GLY A 199 -0.76 0.22 -0.89
CA GLY A 199 0.26 -0.76 -1.21
C GLY A 199 -0.32 -2.14 -1.42
N PHE A 200 0.35 -2.91 -2.27
CA PHE A 200 0.14 -4.33 -2.42
C PHE A 200 1.40 -5.07 -1.94
N SER A 201 1.31 -5.72 -0.78
CA SER A 201 2.43 -6.44 -0.20
C SER A 201 1.99 -7.73 0.47
N GLY A 202 2.76 -8.80 0.25
CA GLY A 202 2.48 -10.10 0.85
C GLY A 202 1.10 -10.70 0.51
N GLY A 203 0.52 -10.34 -0.64
CA GLY A 203 -0.81 -10.77 -1.08
C GLY A 203 -1.95 -10.00 -0.41
N ARG A 204 -1.68 -8.84 0.16
CA ARG A 204 -2.63 -7.96 0.85
C ARG A 204 -2.62 -6.58 0.25
N LEU A 205 -3.80 -5.97 0.18
CA LEU A 205 -3.96 -4.55 -0.13
C LEU A 205 -4.02 -3.76 1.17
N VAL A 206 -3.39 -2.60 1.16
CA VAL A 206 -3.50 -1.59 2.22
C VAL A 206 -3.90 -0.28 1.57
N LEU A 207 -4.80 0.46 2.21
CA LEU A 207 -5.24 1.75 1.72
C LEU A 207 -5.35 2.72 2.88
N GLU A 208 -4.63 3.82 2.78
CA GLU A 208 -4.69 4.92 3.73
C GLU A 208 -5.92 5.78 3.44
N ILE A 209 -6.79 5.91 4.42
CA ILE A 209 -8.05 6.60 4.29
C ILE A 209 -7.94 8.00 4.85
N GLU A 210 -8.34 8.96 4.03
CA GLU A 210 -8.43 10.37 4.32
C GLU A 210 -9.66 10.98 3.63
N ASP A 211 -9.99 12.22 3.98
CA ASP A 211 -11.12 12.91 3.34
C ASP A 211 -10.81 13.36 1.92
N LYS A 212 -9.53 13.64 1.62
CA LYS A 212 -9.04 14.11 0.30
C LYS A 212 -7.55 13.79 0.13
N PRO A 213 -7.10 13.33 -1.06
CA PRO A 213 -7.89 13.03 -2.26
C PRO A 213 -8.72 11.77 -2.12
N ASP A 214 -9.59 11.52 -3.13
CA ASP A 214 -10.36 10.27 -3.21
C ASP A 214 -9.43 9.04 -3.26
N PRO A 215 -9.54 8.08 -2.33
CA PRO A 215 -8.67 6.92 -2.31
C PRO A 215 -9.01 5.83 -3.34
N LEU A 216 -10.14 5.93 -4.07
CA LEU A 216 -10.52 4.93 -5.08
C LEU A 216 -9.48 4.75 -6.21
N PRO A 217 -8.92 5.80 -6.82
CA PRO A 217 -7.88 5.63 -7.83
C PRO A 217 -6.66 4.86 -7.30
N THR A 218 -6.25 5.12 -6.06
CA THR A 218 -5.17 4.38 -5.39
C THR A 218 -5.56 2.91 -5.20
N LEU A 219 -6.78 2.62 -4.75
CA LEU A 219 -7.26 1.25 -4.63
C LEU A 219 -7.19 0.50 -5.97
N PHE A 220 -7.56 1.14 -7.08
CA PHE A 220 -7.50 0.50 -8.40
C PHE A 220 -6.08 0.28 -8.89
N HIS A 221 -5.17 1.20 -8.57
CA HIS A 221 -3.75 1.02 -8.79
C HIS A 221 -3.25 -0.24 -8.08
N GLU A 222 -3.51 -0.36 -6.79
CA GLU A 222 -3.10 -1.49 -5.97
C GLU A 222 -3.78 -2.80 -6.39
N CYS A 223 -5.05 -2.76 -6.78
CA CYS A 223 -5.75 -3.92 -7.36
C CYS A 223 -5.06 -4.40 -8.66
N SER A 224 -4.48 -3.50 -9.45
CA SER A 224 -3.74 -3.88 -10.66
C SER A 224 -2.54 -4.76 -10.32
N HIS A 225 -1.84 -4.48 -9.22
CA HIS A 225 -0.72 -5.29 -8.77
C HIS A 225 -1.11 -6.73 -8.45
N THR A 226 -2.32 -6.97 -7.94
CA THR A 226 -2.80 -8.35 -7.67
C THR A 226 -2.88 -9.19 -8.95
N LEU A 227 -3.22 -8.55 -10.06
CA LEU A 227 -3.30 -9.18 -11.37
C LEU A 227 -1.92 -9.30 -12.02
N LEU A 228 -1.12 -8.24 -11.97
CA LEU A 228 0.22 -8.16 -12.57
C LEU A 228 1.22 -9.08 -11.88
N PHE A 229 1.08 -9.32 -10.58
CA PHE A 229 1.99 -10.16 -9.81
C PHE A 229 2.08 -11.60 -10.34
N ARG A 230 1.01 -12.10 -10.94
CA ARG A 230 0.98 -13.43 -11.58
C ARG A 230 1.91 -13.51 -12.79
N HIS A 231 2.21 -12.38 -13.42
CA HIS A 231 3.07 -12.25 -14.58
C HIS A 231 4.46 -11.69 -14.23
N LYS A 232 4.85 -11.76 -12.93
CA LYS A 232 6.10 -11.19 -12.44
C LYS A 232 7.31 -11.59 -13.29
N GLU A 233 7.44 -12.89 -13.62
CA GLU A 233 8.56 -13.39 -14.40
C GLU A 233 8.56 -12.81 -15.84
N ALA A 234 7.41 -12.76 -16.49
CA ALA A 234 7.29 -12.18 -17.82
C ALA A 234 7.60 -10.67 -17.82
N ILE A 235 7.10 -9.94 -16.82
CA ILE A 235 7.37 -8.50 -16.65
C ILE A 235 8.87 -8.30 -16.35
N GLU A 236 9.49 -9.16 -15.55
CA GLU A 236 10.92 -9.08 -15.23
C GLU A 236 11.80 -9.30 -16.46
N VAL A 237 11.47 -10.30 -17.28
CA VAL A 237 12.17 -10.55 -18.56
C VAL A 237 12.01 -9.36 -19.50
N ALA A 238 10.79 -8.83 -19.64
CA ALA A 238 10.51 -7.66 -20.47
C ALA A 238 11.28 -6.42 -19.98
N ALA A 239 11.27 -6.14 -18.68
CA ALA A 239 11.98 -5.01 -18.08
C ALA A 239 13.50 -5.11 -18.32
N LYS A 240 14.10 -6.27 -18.02
CA LYS A 240 15.54 -6.52 -18.24
C LYS A 240 15.96 -6.30 -19.69
N SER A 241 15.13 -6.66 -20.66
CA SER A 241 15.43 -6.50 -22.09
C SER A 241 15.64 -5.03 -22.52
N VAL A 242 15.18 -4.08 -21.71
CA VAL A 242 15.27 -2.62 -21.95
C VAL A 242 16.01 -1.88 -20.84
N GLY A 243 16.72 -2.59 -19.97
CA GLY A 243 17.52 -2.00 -18.90
C GLY A 243 16.72 -1.44 -17.74
N LEU A 244 15.45 -1.83 -17.60
CA LEU A 244 14.59 -1.44 -16.47
C LEU A 244 14.63 -2.50 -15.35
N LYS A 245 14.36 -2.06 -14.12
CA LYS A 245 13.99 -2.97 -13.02
C LYS A 245 12.56 -3.48 -13.27
N TRP A 246 12.25 -4.69 -12.79
CA TRP A 246 10.89 -5.24 -12.90
C TRP A 246 9.85 -4.33 -12.24
N MET A 247 10.19 -3.76 -11.08
CA MET A 247 9.34 -2.82 -10.36
C MET A 247 9.00 -1.61 -11.22
N THR A 248 9.97 -1.04 -11.93
CA THR A 248 9.75 0.13 -12.81
C THR A 248 8.72 -0.15 -13.91
N LEU A 249 8.78 -1.31 -14.53
CA LEU A 249 7.80 -1.69 -15.56
C LEU A 249 6.45 -2.05 -14.94
N ASN A 250 6.44 -2.76 -13.82
CA ASN A 250 5.23 -3.13 -13.09
C ASN A 250 4.45 -1.89 -12.62
N GLU A 251 5.12 -0.97 -11.94
CA GLU A 251 4.55 0.31 -11.52
C GLU A 251 4.09 1.15 -12.72
N GLY A 252 4.90 1.21 -13.78
CA GLY A 252 4.53 1.91 -15.00
C GLY A 252 3.25 1.38 -15.64
N ILE A 253 3.02 0.07 -15.62
CA ILE A 253 1.77 -0.53 -16.08
C ILE A 253 0.62 -0.17 -15.13
N ALA A 254 0.82 -0.29 -13.81
CA ALA A 254 -0.18 0.03 -12.81
C ALA A 254 -0.60 1.51 -12.87
N TYR A 255 0.34 2.45 -12.96
CA TYR A 255 0.05 3.89 -13.16
C TYR A 255 -0.62 4.19 -14.51
N ALA A 256 -0.28 3.46 -15.57
CA ALA A 256 -0.98 3.61 -16.85
C ALA A 256 -2.44 3.15 -16.77
N LEU A 257 -2.74 2.16 -15.91
CA LEU A 257 -4.09 1.68 -15.64
C LEU A 257 -4.86 2.63 -14.73
N ALA A 258 -4.29 2.98 -13.60
CA ALA A 258 -4.89 3.88 -12.61
C ALA A 258 -3.80 4.81 -12.02
N PRO A 259 -3.99 6.14 -12.08
CA PRO A 259 -5.19 6.85 -12.60
C PRO A 259 -5.32 6.90 -14.14
N GLY A 260 -4.33 6.45 -14.89
CA GLY A 260 -4.21 6.70 -16.32
C GLY A 260 -5.42 6.36 -17.21
N LEU A 261 -6.12 5.24 -16.98
CA LEU A 261 -7.32 4.83 -17.71
C LEU A 261 -8.60 4.95 -16.89
N THR A 262 -8.50 5.14 -15.57
CA THR A 262 -9.60 5.47 -14.69
C THR A 262 -9.68 6.98 -14.55
N ASP A 263 -10.73 7.58 -14.81
CA ASP A 263 -11.31 8.93 -14.77
C ASP A 263 -10.46 10.20 -14.50
N ASN A 264 -9.21 10.16 -14.07
CA ASN A 264 -8.45 11.39 -13.83
C ASN A 264 -7.50 11.73 -15.00
N LYS A 265 -8.09 11.77 -16.20
CA LYS A 265 -7.37 12.01 -17.46
C LYS A 265 -6.56 13.31 -17.43
N GLU A 266 -7.15 14.38 -16.90
CA GLU A 266 -6.52 15.72 -16.90
C GLU A 266 -5.34 15.77 -15.95
N GLU A 267 -5.45 15.20 -14.75
CA GLU A 267 -4.36 15.15 -13.79
C GLU A 267 -3.21 14.28 -14.28
N PHE A 268 -3.51 13.10 -14.83
CA PHE A 268 -2.50 12.23 -15.40
C PHE A 268 -1.83 12.86 -16.63
N ASP A 269 -2.58 13.50 -17.50
CA ASP A 269 -2.04 14.17 -18.69
C ASP A 269 -1.20 15.39 -18.32
N SER A 270 -1.57 16.14 -17.27
CA SER A 270 -0.79 17.26 -16.74
C SER A 270 0.52 16.83 -16.07
N LEU A 271 0.49 15.75 -15.29
CA LEU A 271 1.68 15.10 -14.73
C LEU A 271 2.59 14.61 -15.86
N SER A 272 2.04 14.03 -16.91
CA SER A 272 2.76 13.54 -18.09
C SER A 272 3.51 14.65 -18.81
N GLU A 273 2.88 15.79 -19.05
CA GLU A 273 3.54 16.95 -19.68
C GLU A 273 4.65 17.52 -18.81
N SER A 274 4.42 17.65 -17.50
CA SER A 274 5.42 18.13 -16.56
C SER A 274 6.61 17.17 -16.51
N LEU A 275 6.36 15.88 -16.50
CA LEU A 275 7.37 14.83 -16.48
C LEU A 275 8.23 14.85 -17.76
N VAL A 276 7.60 14.89 -18.93
CA VAL A 276 8.30 14.98 -20.21
C VAL A 276 9.16 16.24 -20.27
N ARG A 277 8.64 17.37 -19.80
CA ARG A 277 9.42 18.62 -19.71
C ARG A 277 10.61 18.49 -18.76
N THR A 278 10.44 17.81 -17.61
CA THR A 278 11.51 17.60 -16.62
C THR A 278 12.62 16.74 -17.20
N VAL A 279 12.28 15.66 -17.87
CA VAL A 279 13.25 14.76 -18.53
C VAL A 279 13.96 15.45 -19.69
N LEU A 280 13.23 16.21 -20.50
CA LEU A 280 13.80 16.98 -21.61
C LEU A 280 14.76 18.07 -21.13
N LYS A 281 14.56 18.63 -19.94
CA LYS A 281 15.46 19.60 -19.31
C LYS A 281 16.74 18.96 -18.72
N GLY A 282 16.92 17.66 -18.83
CA GLY A 282 18.13 16.97 -18.39
C GLY A 282 18.21 16.71 -16.88
N THR A 283 17.09 16.81 -16.16
CA THR A 283 17.03 16.34 -14.77
C THR A 283 17.26 14.84 -14.77
N PRO A 284 18.23 14.29 -14.00
CA PRO A 284 18.44 12.85 -13.97
C PRO A 284 17.17 12.18 -13.47
N ALA A 285 16.61 11.28 -14.26
CA ALA A 285 15.51 10.41 -13.83
C ALA A 285 16.05 9.31 -12.88
N THR A 286 16.71 9.73 -11.80
CA THR A 286 17.20 8.84 -10.74
C THR A 286 16.11 8.52 -9.72
N ASP A 287 15.07 9.36 -9.67
CA ASP A 287 13.89 9.15 -8.86
C ASP A 287 13.04 8.01 -9.44
N SER A 288 12.80 6.98 -8.63
CA SER A 288 12.03 5.81 -9.02
C SER A 288 10.61 6.18 -9.47
N PHE A 289 9.94 7.10 -8.79
CA PHE A 289 8.60 7.56 -9.14
C PHE A 289 8.57 8.25 -10.51
N VAL A 290 9.57 9.08 -10.80
CA VAL A 290 9.70 9.72 -12.12
C VAL A 290 9.81 8.66 -13.21
N GLN A 291 10.59 7.59 -12.98
CA GLN A 291 10.71 6.49 -13.95
C GLN A 291 9.39 5.74 -14.15
N TYR A 292 8.63 5.50 -13.08
CA TYR A 292 7.31 4.84 -13.14
C TYR A 292 6.34 5.64 -14.02
N TYR A 293 6.22 6.94 -13.76
CA TYR A 293 5.38 7.84 -14.55
C TYR A 293 5.82 7.93 -16.01
N MET A 294 7.13 7.97 -16.29
CA MET A 294 7.63 7.97 -17.67
C MET A 294 7.21 6.72 -18.44
N VAL A 295 7.36 5.55 -17.82
CA VAL A 295 6.91 4.30 -18.42
C VAL A 295 5.41 4.35 -18.66
N ALA A 296 4.63 4.75 -17.66
CA ALA A 296 3.18 4.86 -17.75
C ALA A 296 2.73 5.73 -18.93
N VAL A 297 3.31 6.93 -19.07
CA VAL A 297 3.01 7.87 -20.17
C VAL A 297 3.29 7.24 -21.54
N VAL A 298 4.44 6.58 -21.68
CA VAL A 298 4.87 6.00 -22.95
C VAL A 298 3.98 4.84 -23.37
N ILE A 299 3.58 3.98 -22.43
CA ILE A 299 2.83 2.75 -22.75
C ILE A 299 1.31 2.92 -22.70
N ARG A 300 0.78 3.96 -22.03
CA ARG A 300 -0.67 4.16 -21.84
C ARG A 300 -1.51 4.10 -23.12
N PRO A 301 -1.12 4.76 -24.24
CA PRO A 301 -1.90 4.66 -25.49
C PRO A 301 -1.99 3.24 -26.02
N LEU A 302 -0.90 2.46 -25.90
CA LEU A 302 -0.88 1.05 -26.30
C LEU A 302 -1.73 0.19 -25.39
N LEU A 303 -1.63 0.44 -24.06
CA LEU A 303 -2.36 -0.29 -23.04
C LEU A 303 -3.87 -0.10 -23.20
N ARG A 304 -4.31 1.13 -23.48
CA ARG A 304 -5.71 1.43 -23.79
C ARG A 304 -6.19 0.58 -24.97
N GLY A 305 -5.47 0.61 -26.09
CA GLY A 305 -5.80 -0.19 -27.26
C GLY A 305 -5.84 -1.69 -26.97
N ALA A 306 -4.86 -2.21 -26.23
CA ALA A 306 -4.80 -3.61 -25.84
C ALA A 306 -6.03 -4.05 -25.03
N ILE A 307 -6.44 -3.23 -24.04
CA ILE A 307 -7.61 -3.49 -23.22
C ILE A 307 -8.91 -3.42 -24.03
N GLU A 308 -9.03 -2.45 -24.93
CA GLU A 308 -10.21 -2.27 -25.79
C GLU A 308 -10.38 -3.41 -26.81
N THR A 309 -9.26 -3.90 -27.37
CA THR A 309 -9.26 -4.98 -28.36
C THR A 309 -9.25 -6.38 -27.75
N GLY A 310 -9.12 -6.48 -26.40
CA GLY A 310 -9.08 -7.75 -25.68
C GLY A 310 -7.73 -8.49 -25.81
N GLU A 311 -6.65 -7.76 -26.08
CA GLU A 311 -5.30 -8.32 -26.02
C GLU A 311 -4.98 -8.76 -24.57
N THR A 312 -3.99 -9.65 -24.44
CA THR A 312 -3.50 -10.11 -23.15
C THR A 312 -2.19 -9.44 -22.78
N ILE A 313 -1.82 -9.49 -21.50
CA ILE A 313 -0.55 -8.95 -21.01
C ILE A 313 0.64 -9.60 -21.74
N THR A 314 0.55 -10.90 -22.02
CA THR A 314 1.61 -11.65 -22.71
C THR A 314 1.87 -11.11 -24.11
N THR A 315 0.82 -10.73 -24.84
CA THR A 315 0.94 -10.11 -26.18
C THR A 315 1.27 -8.62 -26.12
N PHE A 316 0.90 -7.96 -25.05
CA PHE A 316 1.15 -6.53 -24.81
C PHE A 316 2.61 -6.23 -24.46
N LEU A 317 3.25 -7.01 -23.58
CA LEU A 317 4.61 -6.74 -23.06
C LEU A 317 5.65 -6.49 -24.17
N PRO A 318 5.76 -7.30 -25.25
CA PRO A 318 6.71 -7.02 -26.33
C PRO A 318 6.49 -5.67 -27.02
N LYS A 319 5.22 -5.26 -27.18
CA LYS A 319 4.87 -3.96 -27.78
C LYS A 319 5.24 -2.80 -26.85
N ALA A 320 5.03 -2.96 -25.54
CA ALA A 320 5.42 -1.96 -24.53
C ALA A 320 6.94 -1.76 -24.51
N VAL A 321 7.71 -2.85 -24.58
CA VAL A 321 9.17 -2.85 -24.65
C VAL A 321 9.65 -2.10 -25.90
N ASP A 322 9.14 -2.45 -27.08
CA ASP A 322 9.50 -1.79 -28.35
C ASP A 322 9.19 -0.28 -28.30
N LYS A 323 8.00 0.08 -27.79
CA LYS A 323 7.61 1.49 -27.63
C LYS A 323 8.54 2.25 -26.70
N TRP A 324 8.91 1.66 -25.57
CA TRP A 324 9.86 2.25 -24.62
C TRP A 324 11.24 2.47 -25.27
N GLN A 325 11.78 1.45 -25.96
CA GLN A 325 13.05 1.56 -26.66
C GLN A 325 13.06 2.70 -27.69
N LYS A 326 11.99 2.80 -28.50
CA LYS A 326 11.84 3.88 -29.49
C LYS A 326 11.78 5.26 -28.83
N CYS A 327 11.10 5.38 -27.71
CA CYS A 327 11.04 6.62 -26.94
C CYS A 327 12.43 7.03 -26.42
N CYS A 328 13.16 6.11 -25.79
CA CYS A 328 14.52 6.35 -25.29
C CYS A 328 15.49 6.73 -26.41
N ALA A 329 15.43 6.07 -27.57
CA ALA A 329 16.26 6.40 -28.72
C ALA A 329 16.01 7.83 -29.25
N THR A 330 14.75 8.28 -29.22
CA THR A 330 14.37 9.64 -29.63
C THR A 330 14.88 10.69 -28.65
N LEU A 331 14.75 10.45 -27.34
CA LEU A 331 15.26 11.33 -26.29
C LEU A 331 16.78 11.48 -26.34
N ASN A 332 17.51 10.41 -26.61
CA ASN A 332 18.97 10.44 -26.73
C ASN A 332 19.44 11.23 -27.94
N ARG A 333 18.72 11.17 -29.06
CA ARG A 333 19.03 11.96 -30.27
C ARG A 333 18.79 13.47 -30.07
N SER A 334 17.81 13.86 -29.25
CA SER A 334 17.51 15.25 -28.94
C SER A 334 18.52 15.89 -27.97
N LYS A 335 19.26 15.08 -27.19
CA LYS A 335 20.35 15.55 -26.33
C LYS A 335 21.69 15.76 -27.08
N ALA A 336 21.83 15.18 -28.25
CA ALA A 336 23.05 15.25 -29.08
C ALA A 336 23.04 16.43 -30.09
N LYS A 337 21.94 17.14 -30.16
CA LYS A 337 21.79 18.40 -30.92
C LYS A 337 21.75 19.60 -29.97
#